data_d0b1ff41b4be3bfdf9f1ea7f2f5385ff
#
_entry.id   d0b1ff41b4be3bfdf9f1ea7f2f5385ff
#
_cell.length_a   1.000
_cell.length_b   1.000
_cell.length_c   1.000
_cell.angle_alpha   90.00
_cell.angle_beta   90.00
_cell.angle_gamma   90.00
#
_symmetry.space_group_name_H-M   'P 1'
#
loop_
_entity.id
_entity.type
_entity.pdbx_description
1 polymer ?
#
loop_
_entity_poly.entity_id
_entity_poly.type
_entity_poly.pdbx_seq_one_letter_code
_entity_poly.pdbx_strand_id
1 'polypeptide(L)'
;GEIARGFEQETGHQLVITSGATGKFYAQIKAGAPFEVFLSADTGTPEKLEAEGLTVRGSRFTYAIGRLVLWSPKPNYVDREGRILKVGNFDHLSLANPKTAPYGAAAMQILSKYGSEGTLAPKLVQGENISQAHQFVVSGNAQLGFVALSQVFRNGQLTSGSAWFIPEGEYSPIRQDVVLLKTGESNPAAKALLTYLKSPFALEVMASLGYRHTK
;
A
#
# COMPACT_ATOMS: atom_id res chain seq x y z
N GLY A 1 -13.53 -3.27 3.80
CA GLY A 1 -13.53 -2.67 2.46
C GLY A 1 -14.45 -3.42 1.51
N GLU A 2 -14.57 -2.97 0.25
CA GLU A 2 -15.52 -3.48 -0.74
C GLU A 2 -15.25 -4.96 -1.08
N ILE A 3 -14.00 -5.32 -1.33
CA ILE A 3 -13.59 -6.73 -1.57
C ILE A 3 -13.99 -7.62 -0.39
N ALA A 4 -13.79 -7.18 0.86
CA ALA A 4 -14.16 -7.96 2.03
C ALA A 4 -15.67 -8.20 2.09
N ARG A 5 -16.47 -7.16 1.89
CA ARG A 5 -17.93 -7.30 1.85
C ARG A 5 -18.42 -8.24 0.75
N GLY A 6 -17.85 -8.12 -0.47
CA GLY A 6 -18.18 -9.03 -1.56
C GLY A 6 -17.80 -10.47 -1.26
N PHE A 7 -16.62 -10.70 -0.67
CA PHE A 7 -16.19 -12.02 -0.22
C PHE A 7 -17.16 -12.61 0.82
N GLU A 8 -17.52 -11.83 1.85
CA GLU A 8 -18.44 -12.27 2.91
C GLU A 8 -19.83 -12.58 2.37
N GLN A 9 -20.32 -11.78 1.42
CA GLN A 9 -21.62 -12.01 0.76
C GLN A 9 -21.63 -13.26 -0.12
N GLU A 10 -20.56 -13.48 -0.89
CA GLU A 10 -20.49 -14.62 -1.83
C GLU A 10 -20.21 -15.94 -1.13
N THR A 11 -19.38 -15.93 -0.09
CA THR A 11 -18.88 -17.15 0.55
C THR A 11 -19.52 -17.48 1.90
N GLY A 12 -20.16 -16.50 2.55
CA GLY A 12 -20.66 -16.61 3.91
C GLY A 12 -19.56 -16.61 4.98
N HIS A 13 -18.29 -16.54 4.61
CA HIS A 13 -17.18 -16.44 5.55
C HIS A 13 -16.97 -15.00 6.00
N GLN A 14 -16.54 -14.80 7.24
CA GLN A 14 -16.21 -13.49 7.79
C GLN A 14 -14.71 -13.25 7.78
N LEU A 15 -14.29 -11.98 7.57
CA LEU A 15 -12.90 -11.56 7.59
C LEU A 15 -12.62 -10.64 8.78
N VAL A 16 -11.63 -11.02 9.58
CA VAL A 16 -11.03 -10.13 10.59
C VAL A 16 -9.76 -9.52 9.99
N ILE A 17 -9.82 -8.22 9.70
CA ILE A 17 -8.76 -7.51 8.97
C ILE A 17 -7.97 -6.63 9.92
N THR A 18 -6.65 -6.80 9.94
CA THR A 18 -5.71 -5.92 10.64
C THR A 18 -4.81 -5.23 9.61
N SER A 19 -4.63 -3.91 9.74
CA SER A 19 -3.81 -3.11 8.85
C SER A 19 -2.57 -2.58 9.55
N GLY A 20 -1.45 -2.57 8.85
CA GLY A 20 -0.17 -2.11 9.39
C GLY A 20 0.96 -2.10 8.37
N ALA A 21 2.18 -1.86 8.82
CA ALA A 21 3.36 -1.92 7.96
C ALA A 21 3.76 -3.39 7.71
N THR A 22 4.14 -3.70 6.46
CA THR A 22 4.58 -5.02 6.02
C THR A 22 5.63 -5.63 6.94
N GLY A 23 6.69 -4.88 7.27
CA GLY A 23 7.76 -5.36 8.15
C GLY A 23 7.32 -5.64 9.59
N LYS A 24 6.29 -4.92 10.11
CA LYS A 24 5.72 -5.23 11.43
C LYS A 24 4.96 -6.56 11.42
N PHE A 25 4.17 -6.81 10.37
CA PHE A 25 3.48 -8.09 10.22
C PHE A 25 4.43 -9.26 10.05
N TYR A 26 5.51 -9.09 9.31
CA TYR A 26 6.56 -10.11 9.23
C TYR A 26 7.08 -10.52 10.61
N ALA A 27 7.41 -9.53 11.46
CA ALA A 27 7.89 -9.81 12.82
C ALA A 27 6.82 -10.53 13.69
N GLN A 28 5.55 -10.12 13.56
CA GLN A 28 4.45 -10.76 14.29
C GLN A 28 4.19 -12.19 13.83
N ILE A 29 4.22 -12.45 12.51
CA ILE A 29 4.08 -13.81 11.96
C ILE A 29 5.20 -14.72 12.46
N LYS A 30 6.44 -14.25 12.46
CA LYS A 30 7.58 -14.98 13.04
C LYS A 30 7.43 -15.24 14.53
N ALA A 31 6.79 -14.35 15.26
CA ALA A 31 6.49 -14.52 16.68
C ALA A 31 5.25 -15.39 16.94
N GLY A 32 4.66 -15.99 15.91
CA GLY A 32 3.53 -16.91 16.04
C GLY A 32 2.15 -16.24 16.13
N ALA A 33 2.00 -15.01 15.66
CA ALA A 33 0.70 -14.37 15.58
C ALA A 33 -0.27 -15.21 14.72
N PRO A 34 -1.54 -15.34 15.12
CA PRO A 34 -2.51 -16.25 14.50
C PRO A 34 -3.14 -15.69 13.21
N PHE A 35 -2.31 -15.07 12.37
CA PHE A 35 -2.75 -14.65 11.04
C PHE A 35 -2.81 -15.85 10.10
N GLU A 36 -3.80 -15.90 9.24
CA GLU A 36 -4.02 -17.03 8.32
C GLU A 36 -3.66 -16.68 6.88
N VAL A 37 -3.90 -15.42 6.48
CA VAL A 37 -3.54 -14.90 5.16
C VAL A 37 -2.79 -13.60 5.35
N PHE A 38 -1.71 -13.43 4.61
CA PHE A 38 -0.91 -12.20 4.62
C PHE A 38 -0.94 -11.53 3.23
N LEU A 39 -1.53 -10.34 3.18
CA LEU A 39 -1.48 -9.46 2.01
C LEU A 39 -0.38 -8.43 2.25
N SER A 40 0.74 -8.60 1.55
CA SER A 40 1.91 -7.75 1.66
C SER A 40 1.86 -6.60 0.64
N ALA A 41 2.48 -5.48 0.96
CA ALA A 41 2.71 -4.40 0.00
C ALA A 41 4.02 -4.59 -0.81
N ASP A 42 4.72 -5.72 -0.63
CA ASP A 42 5.91 -6.11 -1.39
C ASP A 42 5.90 -7.61 -1.72
N THR A 43 6.87 -8.08 -2.51
CA THR A 43 7.09 -9.49 -2.82
C THR A 43 8.14 -10.13 -1.90
N GLY A 44 9.12 -9.34 -1.46
CA GLY A 44 10.27 -9.86 -0.71
C GLY A 44 9.92 -10.39 0.68
N THR A 45 8.93 -9.80 1.35
CA THR A 45 8.48 -10.28 2.66
C THR A 45 7.78 -11.65 2.58
N PRO A 46 6.80 -11.87 1.68
CA PRO A 46 6.25 -13.20 1.43
C PRO A 46 7.32 -14.23 1.01
N GLU A 47 8.29 -13.86 0.17
CA GLU A 47 9.41 -14.74 -0.22
C GLU A 47 10.25 -15.20 0.99
N LYS A 48 10.55 -14.29 1.92
CA LYS A 48 11.24 -14.64 3.16
C LYS A 48 10.43 -15.61 4.03
N LEU A 49 9.13 -15.36 4.16
CA LEU A 49 8.23 -16.26 4.91
C LEU A 49 8.15 -17.64 4.26
N GLU A 50 8.18 -17.74 2.92
CA GLU A 50 8.26 -19.02 2.20
C GLU A 50 9.58 -19.76 2.49
N ALA A 51 10.71 -19.04 2.41
CA ALA A 51 12.02 -19.62 2.70
C ALA A 51 12.15 -20.10 4.15
N GLU A 52 11.45 -19.47 5.08
CA GLU A 52 11.39 -19.83 6.49
C GLU A 52 10.34 -20.92 6.81
N GLY A 53 9.60 -21.42 5.81
CA GLY A 53 8.61 -22.47 5.97
C GLY A 53 7.33 -22.05 6.70
N LEU A 54 7.06 -20.74 6.80
CA LEU A 54 5.91 -20.18 7.50
C LEU A 54 4.65 -20.06 6.63
N THR A 55 4.75 -20.46 5.35
CA THR A 55 3.66 -20.36 4.38
C THR A 55 3.32 -21.72 3.79
N VAL A 56 2.15 -21.81 3.19
CA VAL A 56 1.74 -22.99 2.39
C VAL A 56 2.40 -22.85 1.01
N ARG A 57 3.19 -23.86 0.65
CA ARG A 57 3.94 -23.87 -0.61
C ARG A 57 3.03 -23.66 -1.83
N GLY A 58 3.43 -22.77 -2.71
CA GLY A 58 2.70 -22.48 -3.97
C GLY A 58 1.44 -21.63 -3.80
N SER A 59 1.17 -21.12 -2.59
CA SER A 59 0.02 -20.24 -2.35
C SER A 59 0.28 -18.78 -2.73
N ARG A 60 1.56 -18.36 -2.88
CA ARG A 60 1.94 -16.99 -3.16
C ARG A 60 1.64 -16.57 -4.59
N PHE A 61 1.07 -15.37 -4.74
CA PHE A 61 0.94 -14.69 -6.04
C PHE A 61 0.83 -13.17 -5.85
N THR A 62 1.19 -12.41 -6.89
CA THR A 62 0.95 -10.96 -6.94
C THR A 62 -0.53 -10.70 -7.22
N TYR A 63 -1.24 -10.11 -6.25
CA TYR A 63 -2.66 -9.78 -6.40
C TYR A 63 -2.89 -8.36 -6.94
N ALA A 64 -1.93 -7.44 -6.73
CA ALA A 64 -2.05 -6.06 -7.18
C ALA A 64 -0.67 -5.39 -7.35
N ILE A 65 -0.59 -4.35 -8.16
CA ILE A 65 0.56 -3.45 -8.23
C ILE A 65 0.08 -2.08 -7.76
N GLY A 66 0.60 -1.63 -6.62
CA GLY A 66 0.29 -0.34 -6.03
C GLY A 66 0.91 0.82 -6.79
N ARG A 67 0.30 1.99 -6.68
CA ARG A 67 0.80 3.24 -7.27
C ARG A 67 0.99 4.29 -6.20
N LEU A 68 2.15 4.95 -6.24
CA LEU A 68 2.48 6.08 -5.38
C LEU A 68 2.03 7.39 -6.02
N VAL A 69 1.45 8.27 -5.23
CA VAL A 69 1.13 9.65 -5.64
C VAL A 69 1.57 10.63 -4.56
N LEU A 70 1.96 11.83 -4.97
CA LEU A 70 2.07 12.97 -4.07
C LEU A 70 0.73 13.68 -4.07
N TRP A 71 0.06 13.78 -2.91
CA TRP A 71 -1.30 14.28 -2.81
C TRP A 71 -1.46 15.32 -1.69
N SER A 72 -2.38 16.25 -1.90
CA SER A 72 -2.91 17.19 -0.91
C SER A 72 -4.43 17.27 -1.01
N PRO A 73 -5.17 17.43 0.09
CA PRO A 73 -6.61 17.69 0.04
C PRO A 73 -6.96 19.07 -0.53
N LYS A 74 -5.97 19.96 -0.64
CA LYS A 74 -6.17 21.31 -1.20
C LYS A 74 -6.18 21.26 -2.73
N PRO A 75 -7.20 21.88 -3.39
CA PRO A 75 -7.22 22.00 -4.85
C PRO A 75 -6.01 22.81 -5.33
N ASN A 76 -5.42 22.42 -6.47
CA ASN A 76 -4.33 23.14 -7.13
C ASN A 76 -3.06 23.36 -6.25
N TYR A 77 -2.91 22.61 -5.18
CA TYR A 77 -1.75 22.73 -4.27
C TYR A 77 -0.56 21.89 -4.75
N VAL A 78 -0.81 20.67 -5.20
CA VAL A 78 0.19 19.80 -5.84
C VAL A 78 0.02 19.92 -7.34
N ASP A 79 1.08 20.35 -8.03
CA ASP A 79 1.12 20.44 -9.48
C ASP A 79 1.33 19.05 -10.13
N ARG A 80 1.03 18.94 -11.42
CA ARG A 80 1.06 17.67 -12.15
C ARG A 80 2.46 17.09 -12.38
N GLU A 81 3.53 17.83 -12.05
CA GLU A 81 4.92 17.45 -12.27
C GLU A 81 5.71 17.33 -10.95
N GLY A 82 5.06 17.57 -9.82
CA GLY A 82 5.70 17.51 -8.50
C GLY A 82 6.74 18.60 -8.24
N ARG A 83 6.66 19.72 -8.95
CA ARG A 83 7.58 20.86 -8.78
C ARG A 83 7.56 21.42 -7.37
N ILE A 84 6.46 21.26 -6.65
CA ILE A 84 6.31 21.66 -5.26
C ILE A 84 7.40 21.05 -4.35
N LEU A 85 7.94 19.87 -4.68
CA LEU A 85 9.05 19.26 -3.94
C LEU A 85 10.34 20.07 -4.04
N LYS A 86 10.58 20.74 -5.19
CA LYS A 86 11.75 21.61 -5.40
C LYS A 86 11.54 22.99 -4.79
N VAL A 87 10.33 23.52 -4.89
CA VAL A 87 9.98 24.85 -4.34
C VAL A 87 9.96 24.81 -2.81
N GLY A 88 9.50 23.69 -2.24
CA GLY A 88 9.49 23.46 -0.79
C GLY A 88 8.56 24.38 0.00
N ASN A 89 7.55 24.99 -0.64
CA ASN A 89 6.62 25.93 -0.01
C ASN A 89 5.54 25.19 0.80
N PHE A 90 5.96 24.44 1.79
CA PHE A 90 5.14 23.76 2.78
C PHE A 90 5.96 23.54 4.06
N ASP A 91 5.30 23.31 5.18
CA ASP A 91 5.96 23.04 6.46
C ASP A 91 6.21 21.56 6.65
N HIS A 92 5.23 20.71 6.31
CA HIS A 92 5.29 19.27 6.52
C HIS A 92 4.87 18.46 5.29
N LEU A 93 5.68 17.44 4.98
CA LEU A 93 5.45 16.43 3.95
C LEU A 93 5.39 15.05 4.62
N SER A 94 4.25 14.38 4.50
CA SER A 94 4.08 13.06 5.08
C SER A 94 4.54 11.93 4.16
N LEU A 95 5.12 10.89 4.75
CA LEU A 95 5.44 9.61 4.10
C LEU A 95 5.39 8.45 5.10
N ALA A 96 5.26 7.24 4.60
CA ALA A 96 5.38 6.04 5.42
C ALA A 96 6.84 5.77 5.80
N ASN A 97 7.07 5.01 6.88
CA ASN A 97 8.41 4.64 7.31
C ASN A 97 9.14 3.83 6.21
N PRO A 98 10.23 4.36 5.62
CA PRO A 98 10.91 3.69 4.50
C PRO A 98 11.61 2.38 4.88
N LYS A 99 11.86 2.16 6.17
CA LYS A 99 12.51 0.93 6.67
C LYS A 99 11.55 -0.26 6.74
N THR A 100 10.26 0.00 6.91
CA THR A 100 9.26 -1.05 7.19
C THR A 100 8.06 -1.03 6.24
N ALA A 101 7.93 0.02 5.42
CA ALA A 101 6.80 0.19 4.51
C ALA A 101 7.28 0.43 3.07
N PRO A 102 6.90 -0.43 2.11
CA PRO A 102 7.33 -0.34 0.70
C PRO A 102 6.97 0.99 0.04
N TYR A 103 5.82 1.58 0.35
CA TYR A 103 5.44 2.91 -0.12
C TYR A 103 6.37 4.02 0.41
N GLY A 104 6.89 3.85 1.63
CA GLY A 104 7.88 4.76 2.20
C GLY A 104 9.23 4.67 1.48
N ALA A 105 9.67 3.44 1.17
CA ALA A 105 10.89 3.23 0.38
C ALA A 105 10.75 3.84 -1.01
N ALA A 106 9.60 3.68 -1.68
CA ALA A 106 9.32 4.31 -2.97
C ALA A 106 9.32 5.85 -2.88
N ALA A 107 8.74 6.42 -1.82
CA ALA A 107 8.77 7.88 -1.59
C ALA A 107 10.19 8.41 -1.45
N MET A 108 11.07 7.71 -0.73
CA MET A 108 12.48 8.09 -0.61
C MET A 108 13.23 8.01 -1.94
N GLN A 109 12.92 7.03 -2.80
CA GLN A 109 13.50 6.98 -4.16
C GLN A 109 13.14 8.24 -4.96
N ILE A 110 11.90 8.72 -4.85
CA ILE A 110 11.47 9.96 -5.50
C ILE A 110 12.20 11.17 -4.92
N LEU A 111 12.26 11.31 -3.60
CA LEU A 111 12.95 12.43 -2.96
C LEU A 111 14.45 12.47 -3.34
N SER A 112 15.10 11.32 -3.36
CA SER A 112 16.50 11.19 -3.78
C SER A 112 16.70 11.55 -5.25
N LYS A 113 15.87 11.00 -6.14
CA LYS A 113 15.93 11.25 -7.59
C LYS A 113 15.73 12.72 -7.95
N TYR A 114 14.84 13.40 -7.26
CA TYR A 114 14.56 14.82 -7.50
C TYR A 114 15.47 15.77 -6.72
N GLY A 115 16.48 15.23 -6.03
CA GLY A 115 17.48 16.02 -5.27
C GLY A 115 16.87 16.74 -4.05
N SER A 116 15.74 16.29 -3.57
CA SER A 116 14.98 16.95 -2.50
C SER A 116 15.16 16.30 -1.13
N GLU A 117 15.84 15.15 -1.04
CA GLU A 117 15.95 14.38 0.20
C GLU A 117 16.58 15.20 1.33
N GLY A 118 17.74 15.79 1.11
CA GLY A 118 18.44 16.56 2.14
C GLY A 118 17.73 17.87 2.52
N THR A 119 17.19 18.58 1.53
CA THR A 119 16.48 19.85 1.74
C THR A 119 15.14 19.69 2.45
N LEU A 120 14.45 18.57 2.18
CA LEU A 120 13.13 18.31 2.76
C LEU A 120 13.19 17.46 4.04
N ALA A 121 14.35 16.89 4.40
CA ALA A 121 14.50 16.06 5.58
C ALA A 121 13.90 16.72 6.87
N PRO A 122 14.11 18.01 7.15
CA PRO A 122 13.53 18.66 8.33
C PRO A 122 11.99 18.79 8.28
N LYS A 123 11.39 18.67 7.09
CA LYS A 123 9.94 18.79 6.87
C LYS A 123 9.22 17.46 6.83
N LEU A 124 9.95 16.34 6.87
CA LEU A 124 9.36 15.01 6.74
C LEU A 124 8.66 14.60 8.03
N VAL A 125 7.38 14.24 7.92
CA VAL A 125 6.59 13.62 8.97
C VAL A 125 6.38 12.17 8.63
N GLN A 126 6.99 11.28 9.40
CA GLN A 126 6.99 9.85 9.12
C GLN A 126 5.87 9.14 9.86
N GLY A 127 4.95 8.54 9.09
CA GLY A 127 3.98 7.58 9.60
C GLY A 127 4.57 6.17 9.68
N GLU A 128 4.06 5.34 10.57
CA GLU A 128 4.49 3.93 10.67
C GLU A 128 4.19 3.12 9.40
N ASN A 129 3.10 3.49 8.72
CA ASN A 129 2.60 2.84 7.51
C ASN A 129 1.93 3.87 6.59
N ILE A 130 1.51 3.42 5.40
CA ILE A 130 0.90 4.30 4.40
C ILE A 130 -0.46 4.87 4.83
N SER A 131 -1.20 4.17 5.68
CA SER A 131 -2.48 4.66 6.21
C SER A 131 -2.26 5.80 7.20
N GLN A 132 -1.26 5.71 8.08
CA GLN A 132 -0.92 6.78 9.00
C GLN A 132 -0.34 8.00 8.26
N ALA A 133 0.50 7.78 7.24
CA ALA A 133 0.98 8.87 6.39
C ALA A 133 -0.18 9.64 5.75
N HIS A 134 -1.17 8.93 5.20
CA HIS A 134 -2.39 9.54 4.67
C HIS A 134 -3.17 10.30 5.76
N GLN A 135 -3.32 9.73 6.95
CA GLN A 135 -4.03 10.38 8.08
C GLN A 135 -3.37 11.70 8.49
N PHE A 136 -2.05 11.82 8.47
CA PHE A 136 -1.36 13.09 8.75
C PHE A 136 -1.75 14.19 7.77
N VAL A 137 -1.99 13.85 6.51
CA VAL A 137 -2.45 14.82 5.50
C VAL A 137 -3.92 15.15 5.72
N VAL A 138 -4.77 14.16 5.93
CA VAL A 138 -6.21 14.37 6.14
C VAL A 138 -6.49 15.19 7.39
N SER A 139 -5.73 14.98 8.47
CA SER A 139 -5.86 15.71 9.74
C SER A 139 -5.23 17.12 9.72
N GLY A 140 -4.52 17.48 8.62
CA GLY A 140 -3.83 18.77 8.52
C GLY A 140 -2.47 18.83 9.21
N ASN A 141 -1.96 17.74 9.78
CA ASN A 141 -0.61 17.66 10.36
C ASN A 141 0.49 17.71 9.29
N ALA A 142 0.14 17.46 8.03
CA ALA A 142 0.99 17.71 6.87
C ALA A 142 0.14 18.33 5.75
N GLN A 143 0.70 19.25 4.99
CA GLN A 143 -0.01 19.92 3.88
C GLN A 143 -0.16 19.00 2.67
N LEU A 144 0.77 18.07 2.50
CA LEU A 144 0.79 17.09 1.43
C LEU A 144 1.51 15.82 1.91
N GLY A 145 1.38 14.75 1.14
CA GLY A 145 2.07 13.50 1.48
C GLY A 145 2.20 12.55 0.31
N PHE A 146 3.18 11.67 0.40
CA PHE A 146 3.27 10.48 -0.42
C PHE A 146 2.28 9.44 0.11
N VAL A 147 1.26 9.15 -0.69
CA VAL A 147 0.16 8.24 -0.33
C VAL A 147 -0.05 7.18 -1.40
N ALA A 148 -0.74 6.11 -1.07
CA ALA A 148 -1.17 5.14 -2.08
C ALA A 148 -2.31 5.73 -2.91
N LEU A 149 -2.24 5.57 -4.24
CA LEU A 149 -3.30 6.05 -5.12
C LEU A 149 -4.68 5.55 -4.68
N SER A 150 -4.76 4.31 -4.23
CA SER A 150 -6.01 3.68 -3.76
C SER A 150 -6.67 4.37 -2.55
N GLN A 151 -5.97 5.24 -1.85
CA GLN A 151 -6.53 5.99 -0.72
C GLN A 151 -7.28 7.25 -1.16
N VAL A 152 -6.95 7.78 -2.34
CA VAL A 152 -7.43 9.09 -2.83
C VAL A 152 -8.07 9.03 -4.21
N PHE A 153 -8.30 7.83 -4.76
CA PHE A 153 -8.77 7.61 -6.12
C PHE A 153 -9.93 6.62 -6.16
N ARG A 154 -10.94 6.94 -6.97
CA ARG A 154 -12.11 6.09 -7.22
C ARG A 154 -12.60 6.30 -8.66
N ASN A 155 -12.90 5.21 -9.33
CA ASN A 155 -13.55 5.22 -10.65
C ASN A 155 -12.91 6.19 -11.67
N GLY A 156 -11.57 6.17 -11.75
CA GLY A 156 -10.84 6.97 -12.75
C GLY A 156 -10.48 8.40 -12.33
N GLN A 157 -10.83 8.86 -11.12
CA GLN A 157 -10.57 10.24 -10.70
C GLN A 157 -10.20 10.34 -9.21
N LEU A 158 -9.55 11.46 -8.85
CA LEU A 158 -9.28 11.81 -7.46
C LEU A 158 -10.61 12.07 -6.73
N THR A 159 -10.70 11.59 -5.50
CA THR A 159 -11.86 11.85 -4.63
C THR A 159 -11.89 13.28 -4.13
N SER A 160 -10.74 13.94 -4.01
CA SER A 160 -10.60 15.34 -3.62
C SER A 160 -9.18 15.86 -3.86
N GLY A 161 -9.02 17.18 -3.80
CA GLY A 161 -7.72 17.84 -3.76
C GLY A 161 -6.96 17.87 -5.09
N SER A 162 -5.63 17.75 -4.99
CA SER A 162 -4.70 17.77 -6.12
C SER A 162 -3.59 16.76 -5.92
N ALA A 163 -3.06 16.21 -7.01
CA ALA A 163 -2.02 15.20 -6.94
C ALA A 163 -1.06 15.26 -8.14
N TRP A 164 0.17 14.86 -7.87
CA TRP A 164 1.11 14.40 -8.88
C TRP A 164 1.04 12.88 -8.97
N PHE A 165 0.55 12.39 -10.10
CA PHE A 165 0.60 10.98 -10.46
C PHE A 165 2.01 10.65 -10.91
N ILE A 166 2.80 10.12 -10.01
CA ILE A 166 4.22 9.83 -10.26
C ILE A 166 4.33 8.81 -11.41
N PRO A 167 5.10 9.12 -12.48
CA PRO A 167 5.23 8.21 -13.61
C PRO A 167 5.83 6.87 -13.20
N GLU A 168 5.40 5.82 -13.87
CA GLU A 168 5.99 4.48 -13.71
C GLU A 168 7.44 4.48 -14.17
N GLY A 169 8.27 3.73 -13.46
CA GLY A 169 9.72 3.74 -13.68
C GLY A 169 10.47 4.82 -12.88
N GLU A 170 9.76 5.77 -12.24
CA GLU A 170 10.40 6.73 -11.34
C GLU A 170 10.76 6.11 -9.99
N TYR A 171 10.11 5.02 -9.61
CA TYR A 171 10.36 4.22 -8.41
C TYR A 171 10.16 2.73 -8.71
N SER A 172 10.70 1.87 -7.85
CA SER A 172 10.54 0.42 -7.97
C SER A 172 9.06 0.02 -7.90
N PRO A 173 8.57 -0.87 -8.78
CA PRO A 173 7.18 -1.31 -8.77
C PRO A 173 6.76 -1.85 -7.40
N ILE A 174 5.66 -1.34 -6.86
CA ILE A 174 5.10 -1.78 -5.57
C ILE A 174 4.21 -2.99 -5.84
N ARG A 175 4.83 -4.14 -6.16
CA ARG A 175 4.13 -5.42 -6.34
C ARG A 175 3.67 -5.92 -4.98
N GLN A 176 2.41 -6.25 -4.89
CA GLN A 176 1.78 -6.68 -3.65
C GLN A 176 1.43 -8.17 -3.77
N ASP A 177 2.08 -8.97 -2.95
CA ASP A 177 1.85 -10.40 -2.94
C ASP A 177 0.93 -10.80 -1.78
N VAL A 178 0.10 -11.81 -2.03
CA VAL A 178 -0.63 -12.52 -0.99
C VAL A 178 -0.03 -13.90 -0.80
N VAL A 179 -0.09 -14.39 0.43
CA VAL A 179 0.34 -15.76 0.77
C VAL A 179 -0.56 -16.34 1.85
N LEU A 180 -0.84 -17.64 1.76
CA LEU A 180 -1.48 -18.42 2.81
C LEU A 180 -0.43 -18.82 3.85
N LEU A 181 -0.64 -18.44 5.10
CA LEU A 181 0.25 -18.83 6.19
C LEU A 181 -0.05 -20.26 6.66
N LYS A 182 0.93 -20.89 7.29
CA LYS A 182 0.77 -22.26 7.84
C LYS A 182 -0.38 -22.36 8.84
N THR A 183 -0.61 -21.34 9.61
CA THR A 183 -1.75 -21.22 10.54
C THR A 183 -3.12 -21.32 9.86
N GLY A 184 -3.21 -20.91 8.59
CA GLY A 184 -4.44 -20.97 7.79
C GLY A 184 -4.56 -22.19 6.87
N GLU A 185 -3.57 -23.12 6.88
CA GLU A 185 -3.50 -24.24 5.92
C GLU A 185 -4.74 -25.13 5.93
N SER A 186 -5.36 -25.34 7.08
CA SER A 186 -6.58 -26.15 7.22
C SER A 186 -7.89 -25.33 7.12
N ASN A 187 -7.81 -23.98 7.11
CA ASN A 187 -8.99 -23.13 7.07
C ASN A 187 -9.53 -22.97 5.64
N PRO A 188 -10.75 -23.47 5.32
CA PRO A 188 -11.34 -23.30 3.99
C PRO A 188 -11.63 -21.85 3.64
N ALA A 189 -11.95 -20.98 4.61
CA ALA A 189 -12.18 -19.56 4.39
C ALA A 189 -10.91 -18.84 3.92
N ALA A 190 -9.74 -19.17 4.50
CA ALA A 190 -8.45 -18.62 4.09
C ALA A 190 -8.11 -19.00 2.63
N LYS A 191 -8.35 -20.26 2.24
CA LYS A 191 -8.18 -20.73 0.86
C LYS A 191 -9.16 -20.06 -0.11
N ALA A 192 -10.42 -19.93 0.29
CA ALA A 192 -11.46 -19.25 -0.50
C ALA A 192 -11.07 -17.78 -0.76
N LEU A 193 -10.48 -17.08 0.23
CA LEU A 193 -10.03 -15.70 0.05
C LEU A 193 -8.96 -15.58 -1.05
N LEU A 194 -7.97 -16.48 -1.08
CA LEU A 194 -6.95 -16.46 -2.13
C LEU A 194 -7.57 -16.64 -3.53
N THR A 195 -8.55 -17.52 -3.66
CA THR A 195 -9.30 -17.72 -4.91
C THR A 195 -10.13 -16.48 -5.26
N TYR A 196 -10.82 -15.92 -4.27
CA TYR A 196 -11.67 -14.73 -4.46
C TYR A 196 -10.89 -13.50 -4.93
N LEU A 197 -9.66 -13.31 -4.44
CA LEU A 197 -8.79 -12.21 -4.89
C LEU A 197 -8.46 -12.24 -6.39
N LYS A 198 -8.67 -13.39 -7.06
CA LYS A 198 -8.54 -13.56 -8.52
C LYS A 198 -9.87 -13.43 -9.26
N SER A 199 -10.98 -13.24 -8.55
CA SER A 199 -12.29 -13.13 -9.18
C SER A 199 -12.42 -11.85 -10.02
N PRO A 200 -13.27 -11.86 -11.07
CA PRO A 200 -13.56 -10.65 -11.85
C PRO A 200 -13.99 -9.47 -11.00
N PHE A 201 -14.83 -9.70 -9.98
CA PHE A 201 -15.26 -8.65 -9.07
C PHE A 201 -14.09 -8.04 -8.28
N ALA A 202 -13.24 -8.86 -7.67
CA ALA A 202 -12.09 -8.36 -6.91
C ALA A 202 -11.13 -7.57 -7.80
N LEU A 203 -10.88 -8.05 -9.03
CA LEU A 203 -10.04 -7.36 -10.01
C LEU A 203 -10.64 -6.02 -10.43
N GLU A 204 -11.95 -5.96 -10.68
CA GLU A 204 -12.66 -4.72 -11.02
C GLU A 204 -12.58 -3.69 -9.87
N VAL A 205 -12.84 -4.12 -8.64
CA VAL A 205 -12.72 -3.27 -7.45
C VAL A 205 -11.29 -2.74 -7.32
N MET A 206 -10.26 -3.57 -7.46
CA MET A 206 -8.87 -3.13 -7.42
C MET A 206 -8.55 -2.13 -8.53
N ALA A 207 -9.02 -2.37 -9.75
CA ALA A 207 -8.84 -1.45 -10.88
C ALA A 207 -9.53 -0.10 -10.63
N SER A 208 -10.74 -0.08 -10.05
CA SER A 208 -11.47 1.14 -9.69
C SER A 208 -10.72 2.01 -8.68
N LEU A 209 -9.90 1.38 -7.84
CA LEU A 209 -9.01 2.01 -6.86
C LEU A 209 -7.65 2.45 -7.45
N GLY A 210 -7.42 2.21 -8.74
CA GLY A 210 -6.18 2.57 -9.43
C GLY A 210 -5.03 1.58 -9.26
N TYR A 211 -5.27 0.39 -8.71
CA TYR A 211 -4.29 -0.70 -8.76
C TYR A 211 -4.13 -1.21 -10.19
N ARG A 212 -2.95 -1.75 -10.46
CA ARG A 212 -2.69 -2.52 -11.68
C ARG A 212 -2.65 -4.02 -11.38
N HIS A 213 -2.92 -4.80 -12.40
CA HIS A 213 -2.77 -6.25 -12.37
C HIS A 213 -1.54 -6.67 -13.18
N THR A 214 -0.92 -7.77 -12.78
CA THR A 214 0.01 -8.50 -13.65
C THR A 214 -0.82 -9.12 -14.79
N LYS A 215 -0.42 -8.85 -16.03
CA LYS A 215 -0.94 -9.58 -17.18
C LYS A 215 -0.53 -11.04 -17.11
#